data_c4141c20752b8d7783c3403859322be4
#
_entry.id   c4141c20752b8d7783c3403859322be4
#
_cell.length_a   1.000
_cell.length_b   1.000
_cell.length_c   1.000
_cell.angle_alpha   90.00
_cell.angle_beta   90.00
_cell.angle_gamma   90.00
#
_symmetry.space_group_name_H-M   'P 1'
#
loop_
_entity.id
_entity.type
_entity.pdbx_description
1 polymer ?
#
loop_
_entity_poly.entity_id
_entity_poly.type
_entity_poly.pdbx_seq_one_letter_code
_entity_poly.pdbx_strand_id
1 'polypeptide(L)'
;MVEKKNAISYESIMKDLKARKYSPVYVLMGEEPFYIDKICDYISENVLQPEERDFNQTVVFGADVTGAQVADLCKGYPMMAEYRVVVVKEAQNLRNLEALEKYLENPVKTTILVFCHKNGKLDSRKKFSALAAKAGVVFESKKLYDRNLPGFIETYLKTRKATIEPKATQMVADHVGADLHRLTSELDKLLISLPENDRRVTPEIVEREIGVSKDFNAFELRSAIVSRDVFK
;
A
#
# COMPACT_ATOMS: atom_id res chain seq x y z
N MET A 1 12.78 6.63 -30.12
CA MET A 1 11.52 6.16 -29.51
C MET A 1 11.82 5.67 -28.12
N VAL A 2 11.48 6.43 -27.08
CA VAL A 2 11.65 5.98 -25.70
C VAL A 2 10.48 5.05 -25.43
N GLU A 3 10.74 3.75 -25.26
CA GLU A 3 9.76 2.79 -24.80
C GLU A 3 9.16 3.32 -23.49
N LYS A 4 7.84 3.57 -23.46
CA LYS A 4 7.10 3.77 -22.22
C LYS A 4 7.28 2.49 -21.40
N LYS A 5 8.22 2.49 -20.45
CA LYS A 5 8.26 1.46 -19.41
C LYS A 5 6.85 1.40 -18.83
N ASN A 6 6.16 0.28 -19.02
CA ASN A 6 4.86 0.04 -18.41
C ASN A 6 4.96 0.37 -16.92
N ALA A 7 4.08 1.25 -16.44
CA ALA A 7 4.04 1.61 -15.04
C ALA A 7 3.90 0.31 -14.23
N ILE A 8 4.83 0.08 -13.30
CA ILE A 8 4.80 -1.10 -12.43
C ILE A 8 3.54 -1.01 -11.57
N SER A 9 2.67 -2.02 -11.64
CA SER A 9 1.42 -2.05 -10.88
C SER A 9 1.62 -2.79 -9.54
N TYR A 10 0.75 -2.50 -8.57
CA TYR A 10 0.70 -3.20 -7.29
C TYR A 10 0.57 -4.71 -7.48
N GLU A 11 -0.34 -5.14 -8.37
CA GLU A 11 -0.61 -6.55 -8.65
C GLU A 11 0.63 -7.26 -9.23
N SER A 12 1.38 -6.57 -10.10
CA SER A 12 2.62 -7.08 -10.69
C SER A 12 3.68 -7.31 -9.58
N ILE A 13 3.86 -6.33 -8.68
CA ILE A 13 4.79 -6.45 -7.56
C ILE A 13 4.39 -7.61 -6.66
N MET A 14 3.12 -7.68 -6.26
CA MET A 14 2.62 -8.75 -5.38
C MET A 14 2.73 -10.14 -6.01
N LYS A 15 2.56 -10.24 -7.34
CA LYS A 15 2.76 -11.49 -8.08
C LYS A 15 4.22 -11.95 -7.99
N ASP A 16 5.18 -11.05 -8.21
CA ASP A 16 6.60 -11.37 -8.15
C ASP A 16 7.02 -11.72 -6.71
N LEU A 17 6.57 -10.97 -5.71
CA LEU A 17 6.83 -11.25 -4.30
C LEU A 17 6.30 -12.63 -3.87
N LYS A 18 5.07 -12.98 -4.26
CA LYS A 18 4.48 -14.31 -4.01
C LYS A 18 5.23 -15.43 -4.71
N ALA A 19 5.82 -15.16 -5.86
CA ALA A 19 6.69 -16.09 -6.58
C ALA A 19 8.14 -16.11 -6.04
N ARG A 20 8.42 -15.43 -4.91
CA ARG A 20 9.76 -15.27 -4.30
C ARG A 20 10.80 -14.66 -5.25
N LYS A 21 10.35 -13.82 -6.16
CA LYS A 21 11.22 -13.05 -7.07
C LYS A 21 11.44 -11.67 -6.47
N TYR A 22 12.54 -11.52 -5.74
CA TYR A 22 12.86 -10.29 -5.05
C TYR A 22 13.82 -9.42 -5.85
N SER A 23 13.58 -8.12 -5.81
CA SER A 23 14.51 -7.10 -6.31
C SER A 23 15.35 -6.56 -5.15
N PRO A 24 16.61 -6.18 -5.37
CA PRO A 24 17.45 -5.66 -4.29
C PRO A 24 16.99 -4.30 -3.76
N VAL A 25 16.16 -3.57 -4.51
CA VAL A 25 15.66 -2.24 -4.12
C VAL A 25 14.19 -2.11 -4.48
N TYR A 26 13.39 -1.68 -3.51
CA TYR A 26 12.01 -1.25 -3.68
C TYR A 26 11.87 0.20 -3.21
N VAL A 27 11.62 1.13 -4.11
CA VAL A 27 11.24 2.50 -3.80
C VAL A 27 9.75 2.62 -3.99
N LEU A 28 9.03 2.68 -2.86
CA LEU A 28 7.58 2.76 -2.79
C LEU A 28 7.22 4.20 -2.41
N MET A 29 6.55 4.92 -3.28
CA MET A 29 6.24 6.33 -3.07
C MET A 29 4.83 6.67 -3.53
N GLY A 30 4.26 7.78 -3.04
CA GLY A 30 2.98 8.28 -3.54
C GLY A 30 2.07 8.85 -2.46
N GLU A 31 0.90 9.29 -2.91
CA GLU A 31 -0.12 9.93 -2.08
C GLU A 31 -1.03 8.90 -1.36
N GLU A 32 -1.09 7.65 -1.86
CA GLU A 32 -1.87 6.60 -1.25
C GLU A 32 -0.97 5.65 -0.45
N PRO A 33 -0.96 5.76 0.89
CA PRO A 33 -0.08 4.95 1.74
C PRO A 33 -0.47 3.47 1.79
N PHE A 34 -1.72 3.12 1.55
CA PHE A 34 -2.24 1.76 1.67
C PHE A 34 -1.41 0.73 0.89
N TYR A 35 -1.15 0.99 -0.39
CA TYR A 35 -0.39 0.04 -1.21
C TYR A 35 1.10 -0.01 -0.84
N ILE A 36 1.65 1.13 -0.39
CA ILE A 36 3.03 1.20 0.12
C ILE A 36 3.16 0.30 1.34
N ASP A 37 2.23 0.42 2.31
CA ASP A 37 2.23 -0.39 3.52
C ASP A 37 2.02 -1.88 3.20
N LYS A 38 1.07 -2.22 2.33
CA LYS A 38 0.82 -3.63 1.94
C LYS A 38 2.04 -4.31 1.32
N ILE A 39 2.80 -3.61 0.46
CA ILE A 39 4.04 -4.17 -0.12
C ILE A 39 5.12 -4.28 0.95
N CYS A 40 5.29 -3.23 1.76
CA CYS A 40 6.29 -3.19 2.83
C CYS A 40 6.05 -4.31 3.86
N ASP A 41 4.81 -4.45 4.34
CA ASP A 41 4.44 -5.47 5.32
C ASP A 41 4.61 -6.87 4.73
N TYR A 42 4.20 -7.09 3.46
CA TYR A 42 4.40 -8.38 2.82
C TYR A 42 5.89 -8.78 2.75
N ILE A 43 6.77 -7.84 2.38
CA ILE A 43 8.23 -8.10 2.34
C ILE A 43 8.74 -8.40 3.75
N SER A 44 8.35 -7.62 4.75
CA SER A 44 8.77 -7.76 6.14
C SER A 44 8.34 -9.09 6.77
N GLU A 45 7.19 -9.62 6.34
CA GLU A 45 6.59 -10.82 6.92
C GLU A 45 6.92 -12.11 6.15
N ASN A 46 7.31 -12.04 4.88
CA ASN A 46 7.36 -13.23 4.03
C ASN A 46 8.74 -13.51 3.39
N VAL A 47 9.67 -12.58 3.43
CA VAL A 47 11.03 -12.80 2.88
C VAL A 47 11.84 -13.70 3.80
N LEU A 48 11.83 -13.38 5.10
CA LEU A 48 12.58 -14.09 6.14
C LEU A 48 11.66 -15.01 6.94
N GLN A 49 12.21 -16.14 7.38
CA GLN A 49 11.54 -16.95 8.39
C GLN A 49 11.48 -16.21 9.72
N PRO A 50 10.52 -16.52 10.61
CA PRO A 50 10.41 -15.81 11.89
C PRO A 50 11.72 -15.79 12.69
N GLU A 51 12.47 -16.89 12.70
CA GLU A 51 13.72 -17.07 13.45
C GLU A 51 14.88 -16.29 12.85
N GLU A 52 14.81 -15.93 11.56
CA GLU A 52 15.84 -15.18 10.85
C GLU A 52 15.71 -13.67 11.03
N ARG A 53 14.51 -13.18 11.41
CA ARG A 53 14.18 -11.75 11.41
C ARG A 53 15.01 -10.95 12.40
N ASP A 54 15.24 -11.47 13.59
CA ASP A 54 15.97 -10.76 14.65
C ASP A 54 17.38 -10.36 14.22
N PHE A 55 18.01 -11.15 13.34
CA PHE A 55 19.38 -10.91 12.87
C PHE A 55 19.45 -10.27 11.48
N ASN A 56 18.41 -10.45 10.65
CA ASN A 56 18.45 -10.10 9.23
C ASN A 56 17.45 -9.02 8.83
N GLN A 57 16.53 -8.61 9.72
CA GLN A 57 15.59 -7.54 9.46
C GLN A 57 15.94 -6.30 10.27
N THR A 58 16.04 -5.17 9.59
CA THR A 58 16.27 -3.87 10.25
C THR A 58 15.19 -2.90 9.75
N VAL A 59 14.41 -2.35 10.68
CA VAL A 59 13.40 -1.33 10.39
C VAL A 59 13.85 -0.02 11.03
N VAL A 60 13.96 1.02 10.24
CA VAL A 60 14.34 2.37 10.69
C VAL A 60 13.36 3.41 10.16
N PHE A 61 13.27 4.54 10.84
CA PHE A 61 12.49 5.68 10.36
C PHE A 61 13.41 6.73 9.73
N GLY A 62 12.95 7.35 8.65
CA GLY A 62 13.74 8.33 7.91
C GLY A 62 14.20 9.53 8.74
N ALA A 63 13.46 9.90 9.81
CA ALA A 63 13.85 10.99 10.71
C ALA A 63 15.05 10.62 11.60
N ASP A 64 15.25 9.33 11.92
CA ASP A 64 16.22 8.84 12.89
C ASP A 64 17.58 8.48 12.26
N VAL A 65 17.62 8.39 10.93
CA VAL A 65 18.82 7.95 10.19
C VAL A 65 19.15 8.89 9.03
N THR A 66 20.37 8.75 8.52
CA THR A 66 20.85 9.42 7.31
C THR A 66 20.99 8.44 6.15
N GLY A 67 21.03 8.95 4.91
CA GLY A 67 21.28 8.11 3.73
C GLY A 67 22.57 7.30 3.81
N ALA A 68 23.62 7.82 4.46
CA ALA A 68 24.86 7.09 4.67
C ALA A 68 24.68 5.90 5.63
N GLN A 69 23.98 6.09 6.74
CA GLN A 69 23.68 5.02 7.69
C GLN A 69 22.80 3.93 7.04
N VAL A 70 21.80 4.31 6.25
CA VAL A 70 21.01 3.33 5.49
C VAL A 70 21.86 2.55 4.50
N ALA A 71 22.78 3.21 3.79
CA ALA A 71 23.72 2.55 2.88
C ALA A 71 24.60 1.53 3.62
N ASP A 72 25.07 1.87 4.82
CA ASP A 72 25.91 0.98 5.64
C ASP A 72 25.11 -0.22 6.17
N LEU A 73 23.86 -0.02 6.60
CA LEU A 73 22.95 -1.12 6.95
C LEU A 73 22.73 -2.09 5.78
N CYS A 74 22.64 -1.55 4.56
CA CYS A 74 22.42 -2.36 3.36
C CYS A 74 23.66 -3.13 2.88
N LYS A 75 24.87 -2.76 3.32
CA LYS A 75 26.12 -3.47 2.97
C LYS A 75 26.37 -4.72 3.83
N GLY A 76 25.63 -4.88 4.91
CA GLY A 76 25.75 -6.05 5.78
C GLY A 76 25.35 -7.35 5.08
N TYR A 77 26.06 -8.44 5.38
CA TYR A 77 25.69 -9.77 4.89
C TYR A 77 24.62 -10.40 5.77
N PRO A 78 23.72 -11.24 5.16
CA PRO A 78 22.75 -11.99 5.95
C PRO A 78 23.45 -13.03 6.85
N MET A 79 22.90 -13.23 8.05
CA MET A 79 23.38 -14.23 9.01
C MET A 79 22.46 -15.46 8.96
N MET A 80 22.98 -16.58 8.47
CA MET A 80 22.26 -17.86 8.37
C MET A 80 20.93 -17.79 7.61
N ALA A 81 20.79 -16.80 6.70
CA ALA A 81 19.64 -16.55 5.87
C ALA A 81 20.06 -16.24 4.43
N GLU A 82 19.12 -16.35 3.49
CA GLU A 82 19.36 -16.02 2.08
C GLU A 82 19.41 -14.49 1.86
N TYR A 83 18.58 -13.77 2.59
CA TYR A 83 18.43 -12.31 2.44
C TYR A 83 18.58 -11.57 3.76
N ARG A 84 18.99 -10.32 3.63
CA ARG A 84 18.85 -9.27 4.64
C ARG A 84 17.79 -8.28 4.18
N VAL A 85 16.88 -7.86 5.06
CA VAL A 85 15.82 -6.90 4.77
C VAL A 85 16.09 -5.61 5.55
N VAL A 86 16.17 -4.48 4.84
CA VAL A 86 16.31 -3.15 5.42
C VAL A 86 15.11 -2.31 5.00
N VAL A 87 14.28 -1.93 5.97
CA VAL A 87 13.08 -1.13 5.74
C VAL A 87 13.29 0.28 6.27
N VAL A 88 13.12 1.28 5.40
CA VAL A 88 13.12 2.69 5.77
C VAL A 88 11.69 3.21 5.71
N LYS A 89 11.03 3.30 6.86
CA LYS A 89 9.70 3.91 7.00
C LYS A 89 9.81 5.42 7.02
N GLU A 90 8.78 6.11 6.51
CA GLU A 90 8.72 7.58 6.43
C GLU A 90 9.98 8.21 5.80
N ALA A 91 10.43 7.61 4.71
CA ALA A 91 11.65 7.97 4.01
C ALA A 91 11.64 9.41 3.43
N GLN A 92 10.49 10.08 3.39
CA GLN A 92 10.38 11.51 3.08
C GLN A 92 11.14 12.40 4.08
N ASN A 93 11.39 11.91 5.30
CA ASN A 93 12.11 12.61 6.35
C ASN A 93 13.62 12.28 6.37
N LEU A 94 14.09 11.41 5.46
CA LEU A 94 15.50 11.00 5.40
C LEU A 94 16.39 12.16 4.95
N ARG A 95 17.44 12.41 5.74
CA ARG A 95 18.45 13.42 5.44
C ARG A 95 19.58 12.84 4.58
N ASN A 96 20.20 13.68 3.74
CA ASN A 96 21.34 13.30 2.90
C ASN A 96 21.06 12.08 2.02
N LEU A 97 19.94 12.12 1.29
CA LEU A 97 19.49 11.07 0.37
C LEU A 97 20.59 10.75 -0.69
N GLU A 98 21.38 11.75 -1.07
CA GLU A 98 22.46 11.63 -2.04
C GLU A 98 23.54 10.62 -1.61
N ALA A 99 23.76 10.45 -0.31
CA ALA A 99 24.70 9.46 0.21
C ALA A 99 24.31 8.01 -0.13
N LEU A 100 23.02 7.75 -0.37
CA LEU A 100 22.50 6.44 -0.78
C LEU A 100 22.74 6.15 -2.27
N GLU A 101 22.98 7.17 -3.09
CA GLU A 101 23.18 7.02 -4.54
C GLU A 101 24.33 6.06 -4.88
N LYS A 102 25.45 6.18 -4.15
CA LYS A 102 26.63 5.31 -4.34
C LYS A 102 26.29 3.82 -4.09
N TYR A 103 25.43 3.54 -3.12
CA TYR A 103 24.93 2.19 -2.87
C TYR A 103 24.04 1.70 -4.01
N LEU A 104 23.16 2.56 -4.53
CA LEU A 104 22.23 2.23 -5.62
C LEU A 104 22.96 1.98 -6.97
N GLU A 105 24.18 2.46 -7.15
CA GLU A 105 24.98 2.16 -8.35
C GLU A 105 25.36 0.66 -8.41
N ASN A 106 25.58 0.02 -7.27
CA ASN A 106 25.88 -1.41 -7.18
C ASN A 106 25.30 -2.01 -5.88
N PRO A 107 23.99 -2.25 -5.82
CA PRO A 107 23.35 -2.76 -4.62
C PRO A 107 23.74 -4.21 -4.34
N VAL A 108 23.86 -4.56 -3.06
CA VAL A 108 24.13 -5.92 -2.60
C VAL A 108 22.94 -6.81 -2.94
N LYS A 109 23.16 -7.87 -3.70
CA LYS A 109 22.07 -8.76 -4.20
C LYS A 109 21.36 -9.55 -3.11
N THR A 110 22.04 -9.80 -2.00
CA THR A 110 21.46 -10.48 -0.83
C THR A 110 20.75 -9.55 0.13
N THR A 111 20.72 -8.23 -0.16
CA THR A 111 19.99 -7.24 0.63
C THR A 111 18.78 -6.74 -0.14
N ILE A 112 17.63 -6.70 0.54
CA ILE A 112 16.39 -6.11 0.04
C ILE A 112 16.17 -4.80 0.78
N LEU A 113 16.40 -3.68 0.11
CA LEU A 113 16.10 -2.34 0.62
C LEU A 113 14.66 -1.96 0.25
N VAL A 114 13.84 -1.68 1.25
CA VAL A 114 12.48 -1.16 1.08
C VAL A 114 12.44 0.28 1.56
N PHE A 115 12.25 1.21 0.64
CA PHE A 115 12.24 2.64 0.86
C PHE A 115 10.81 3.18 0.74
N CYS A 116 10.14 3.44 1.88
CA CYS A 116 8.74 3.87 1.95
C CYS A 116 8.63 5.38 2.08
N HIS A 117 8.35 6.07 0.96
CA HIS A 117 8.17 7.52 0.87
C HIS A 117 6.68 7.85 0.75
N LYS A 118 6.04 8.20 1.87
CA LYS A 118 4.60 8.49 1.92
C LYS A 118 4.30 9.98 1.68
N ASN A 119 3.07 10.24 1.26
CA ASN A 119 2.52 11.60 1.08
C ASN A 119 3.30 12.49 0.11
N GLY A 120 3.87 11.88 -0.93
CA GLY A 120 4.62 12.63 -1.94
C GLY A 120 5.36 11.75 -2.93
N LYS A 121 6.14 12.39 -3.78
CA LYS A 121 6.94 11.73 -4.81
C LYS A 121 8.38 12.23 -4.76
N LEU A 122 9.30 11.34 -5.09
CA LEU A 122 10.67 11.72 -5.40
C LEU A 122 10.72 12.42 -6.77
N ASP A 123 11.54 13.45 -6.88
CA ASP A 123 11.75 14.11 -8.17
C ASP A 123 12.44 13.14 -9.15
N SER A 124 11.72 12.78 -10.21
CA SER A 124 12.20 11.84 -11.23
C SER A 124 13.45 12.31 -11.99
N ARG A 125 13.75 13.63 -11.92
CA ARG A 125 14.95 14.23 -12.54
C ARG A 125 16.20 14.07 -11.70
N LYS A 126 16.07 13.75 -10.41
CA LYS A 126 17.22 13.55 -9.53
C LYS A 126 17.95 12.24 -9.84
N LYS A 127 19.27 12.25 -9.65
CA LYS A 127 20.14 11.08 -9.85
C LYS A 127 19.67 9.87 -9.05
N PHE A 128 19.24 10.08 -7.81
CA PHE A 128 18.68 9.02 -6.96
C PHE A 128 17.54 8.25 -7.65
N SER A 129 16.56 8.96 -8.23
CA SER A 129 15.42 8.31 -8.89
C SER A 129 15.82 7.48 -10.10
N ALA A 130 16.79 7.97 -10.88
CA ALA A 130 17.32 7.25 -12.03
C ALA A 130 18.09 5.98 -11.62
N LEU A 131 18.88 6.06 -10.55
CA LEU A 131 19.62 4.92 -9.99
C LEU A 131 18.67 3.89 -9.37
N ALA A 132 17.68 4.32 -8.61
CA ALA A 132 16.66 3.45 -8.02
C ALA A 132 15.91 2.64 -9.10
N ALA A 133 15.55 3.28 -10.22
CA ALA A 133 14.88 2.62 -11.35
C ALA A 133 15.77 1.59 -12.09
N LYS A 134 17.09 1.72 -12.01
CA LYS A 134 18.04 0.73 -12.52
C LYS A 134 18.29 -0.39 -11.52
N ALA A 135 18.31 -0.07 -10.24
CA ALA A 135 18.64 -0.99 -9.16
C ALA A 135 17.47 -1.94 -8.81
N GLY A 136 16.23 -1.54 -9.10
CA GLY A 136 15.08 -2.36 -8.72
C GLY A 136 13.73 -1.79 -9.12
N VAL A 137 12.77 -1.91 -8.23
CA VAL A 137 11.36 -1.54 -8.42
C VAL A 137 11.12 -0.13 -7.91
N VAL A 138 10.56 0.73 -8.75
CA VAL A 138 10.03 2.04 -8.35
C VAL A 138 8.52 2.03 -8.59
N PHE A 139 7.76 2.11 -7.51
CA PHE A 139 6.30 2.08 -7.51
C PHE A 139 5.74 3.41 -7.05
N GLU A 140 4.85 3.98 -7.84
CA GLU A 140 4.10 5.18 -7.48
C GLU A 140 2.65 4.83 -7.16
N SER A 141 2.29 4.95 -5.88
CA SER A 141 0.93 4.76 -5.37
C SER A 141 0.13 6.04 -5.54
N LYS A 142 -0.85 6.02 -6.43
CA LYS A 142 -1.71 7.17 -6.71
C LYS A 142 -2.94 7.14 -5.84
N LYS A 143 -3.38 8.33 -5.38
CA LYS A 143 -4.62 8.48 -4.61
C LYS A 143 -5.81 7.91 -5.39
N LEU A 144 -6.63 7.14 -4.71
CA LEU A 144 -7.88 6.65 -5.25
C LEU A 144 -8.94 7.75 -5.14
N TYR A 145 -9.62 8.06 -6.24
CA TYR A 145 -10.73 9.02 -6.25
C TYR A 145 -12.05 8.33 -5.92
N ASP A 146 -13.01 9.09 -5.35
CA ASP A 146 -14.31 8.57 -4.90
C ASP A 146 -15.03 7.77 -5.99
N ARG A 147 -14.98 8.23 -7.24
CA ARG A 147 -15.58 7.52 -8.40
C ARG A 147 -15.04 6.10 -8.62
N ASN A 148 -13.87 5.79 -8.09
CA ASN A 148 -13.21 4.49 -8.27
C ASN A 148 -13.41 3.57 -7.05
N LEU A 149 -13.99 4.09 -5.95
CA LEU A 149 -14.22 3.32 -4.73
C LEU A 149 -15.13 2.10 -4.95
N PRO A 150 -16.24 2.20 -5.71
CA PRO A 150 -17.09 1.03 -5.97
C PRO A 150 -16.31 -0.13 -6.60
N GLY A 151 -15.52 0.13 -7.63
CA GLY A 151 -14.71 -0.89 -8.28
C GLY A 151 -13.62 -1.48 -7.37
N PHE A 152 -13.03 -0.66 -6.50
CA PHE A 152 -12.09 -1.13 -5.48
C PHE A 152 -12.78 -2.07 -4.48
N ILE A 153 -13.93 -1.69 -3.93
CA ILE A 153 -14.72 -2.48 -2.96
C ILE A 153 -15.07 -3.85 -3.54
N GLU A 154 -15.61 -3.87 -4.76
CA GLU A 154 -15.97 -5.12 -5.43
C GLU A 154 -14.76 -6.03 -5.65
N THR A 155 -13.65 -5.46 -6.13
CA THR A 155 -12.40 -6.20 -6.35
C THR A 155 -11.84 -6.74 -5.05
N TYR A 156 -11.85 -5.93 -3.99
CA TYR A 156 -11.36 -6.31 -2.66
C TYR A 156 -12.12 -7.50 -2.10
N LEU A 157 -13.46 -7.46 -2.15
CA LEU A 157 -14.31 -8.55 -1.68
C LEU A 157 -14.20 -9.81 -2.55
N LYS A 158 -14.10 -9.64 -3.87
CA LYS A 158 -13.92 -10.77 -4.81
C LYS A 158 -12.63 -11.54 -4.52
N THR A 159 -11.54 -10.88 -4.17
CA THR A 159 -10.28 -11.57 -3.78
C THR A 159 -10.44 -12.41 -2.52
N ARG A 160 -11.46 -12.12 -1.70
CA ARG A 160 -11.83 -12.84 -0.47
C ARG A 160 -13.03 -13.76 -0.64
N LYS A 161 -13.39 -14.06 -1.89
CA LYS A 161 -14.50 -14.95 -2.26
C LYS A 161 -15.87 -14.46 -1.71
N ALA A 162 -16.06 -13.14 -1.67
CA ALA A 162 -17.30 -12.51 -1.28
C ALA A 162 -17.83 -11.62 -2.41
N THR A 163 -19.13 -11.35 -2.39
CA THR A 163 -19.83 -10.45 -3.31
C THR A 163 -20.53 -9.35 -2.53
N ILE A 164 -20.87 -8.24 -3.20
CA ILE A 164 -21.58 -7.12 -2.59
C ILE A 164 -22.64 -6.61 -3.56
N GLU A 165 -23.77 -6.20 -3.03
CA GLU A 165 -24.83 -5.58 -3.83
C GLU A 165 -24.47 -4.13 -4.20
N PRO A 166 -24.92 -3.64 -5.38
CA PRO A 166 -24.59 -2.28 -5.83
C PRO A 166 -25.00 -1.19 -4.83
N LYS A 167 -26.17 -1.33 -4.19
CA LYS A 167 -26.64 -0.39 -3.15
C LYS A 167 -25.73 -0.43 -1.92
N ALA A 168 -25.33 -1.62 -1.46
CA ALA A 168 -24.40 -1.81 -0.35
C ALA A 168 -23.02 -1.23 -0.67
N THR A 169 -22.54 -1.41 -1.90
CA THR A 169 -21.27 -0.82 -2.37
C THR A 169 -21.29 0.70 -2.24
N GLN A 170 -22.39 1.34 -2.70
CA GLN A 170 -22.52 2.79 -2.62
C GLN A 170 -22.58 3.27 -1.16
N MET A 171 -23.36 2.58 -0.30
CA MET A 171 -23.44 2.91 1.14
C MET A 171 -22.06 2.88 1.81
N VAL A 172 -21.26 1.87 1.56
CA VAL A 172 -19.88 1.76 2.10
C VAL A 172 -19.01 2.88 1.55
N ALA A 173 -19.03 3.12 0.23
CA ALA A 173 -18.23 4.15 -0.42
C ALA A 173 -18.53 5.55 0.13
N ASP A 174 -19.83 5.90 0.27
CA ASP A 174 -20.28 7.21 0.74
C ASP A 174 -19.96 7.43 2.22
N HIS A 175 -20.04 6.37 3.03
CA HIS A 175 -19.81 6.50 4.47
C HIS A 175 -18.32 6.54 4.84
N VAL A 176 -17.50 5.68 4.22
CA VAL A 176 -16.09 5.53 4.60
C VAL A 176 -15.20 6.51 3.83
N GLY A 177 -15.54 6.77 2.55
CA GLY A 177 -14.75 7.63 1.68
C GLY A 177 -13.45 6.97 1.19
N ALA A 178 -12.51 7.80 0.71
CA ALA A 178 -11.30 7.35 0.01
C ALA A 178 -10.12 6.95 0.92
N ASP A 179 -10.33 6.81 2.22
CA ASP A 179 -9.32 6.24 3.13
C ASP A 179 -9.30 4.72 2.99
N LEU A 180 -8.36 4.19 2.22
CA LEU A 180 -8.29 2.76 1.93
C LEU A 180 -7.95 1.89 3.15
N HIS A 181 -7.22 2.40 4.14
CA HIS A 181 -6.97 1.65 5.39
C HIS A 181 -8.27 1.46 6.16
N ARG A 182 -9.01 2.54 6.35
CA ARG A 182 -10.32 2.50 7.00
C ARG A 182 -11.31 1.67 6.19
N LEU A 183 -11.36 1.87 4.88
CA LEU A 183 -12.27 1.14 3.98
C LEU A 183 -12.04 -0.37 4.05
N THR A 184 -10.80 -0.81 3.95
CA THR A 184 -10.49 -2.25 4.02
C THR A 184 -10.75 -2.84 5.41
N SER A 185 -10.54 -2.06 6.49
CA SER A 185 -10.89 -2.47 7.84
C SER A 185 -12.39 -2.67 8.02
N GLU A 186 -13.22 -1.75 7.48
CA GLU A 186 -14.68 -1.92 7.52
C GLU A 186 -15.14 -3.10 6.66
N LEU A 187 -14.55 -3.29 5.47
CA LEU A 187 -14.85 -4.45 4.63
C LEU A 187 -14.45 -5.78 5.30
N ASP A 188 -13.33 -5.83 6.01
CA ASP A 188 -12.91 -7.02 6.74
C ASP A 188 -13.85 -7.33 7.91
N LYS A 189 -14.39 -6.32 8.61
CA LYS A 189 -15.45 -6.52 9.64
C LYS A 189 -16.71 -7.12 9.00
N LEU A 190 -17.16 -6.60 7.85
CA LEU A 190 -18.29 -7.17 7.12
C LEU A 190 -18.05 -8.65 6.80
N LEU A 191 -16.85 -8.99 6.33
CA LEU A 191 -16.50 -10.37 5.99
C LEU A 191 -16.51 -11.33 7.18
N ILE A 192 -16.16 -10.84 8.37
CA ILE A 192 -16.20 -11.64 9.62
C ILE A 192 -17.65 -11.92 10.05
N SER A 193 -18.56 -10.96 9.83
CA SER A 193 -19.98 -11.11 10.21
C SER A 193 -20.80 -11.98 9.25
N LEU A 194 -20.24 -12.31 8.06
CA LEU A 194 -20.94 -13.12 7.08
C LEU A 194 -20.86 -14.62 7.42
N PRO A 195 -21.95 -15.38 7.23
CA PRO A 195 -21.92 -16.82 7.36
C PRO A 195 -21.05 -17.46 6.25
N GLU A 196 -20.42 -18.57 6.54
CA GLU A 196 -19.53 -19.28 5.59
C GLU A 196 -20.24 -19.67 4.29
N ASN A 197 -21.54 -19.99 4.38
CA ASN A 197 -22.34 -20.49 3.26
C ASN A 197 -22.92 -19.36 2.37
N ASP A 198 -22.95 -18.11 2.87
CA ASP A 198 -23.45 -16.98 2.12
C ASP A 198 -22.55 -15.76 2.36
N ARG A 199 -21.62 -15.55 1.44
CA ARG A 199 -20.64 -14.45 1.50
C ARG A 199 -21.10 -13.26 0.65
N ARG A 200 -22.36 -12.91 0.74
CA ARG A 200 -22.97 -11.78 0.05
C ARG A 200 -23.24 -10.63 1.02
N VAL A 201 -22.65 -9.49 0.76
CA VAL A 201 -22.87 -8.26 1.53
C VAL A 201 -24.10 -7.54 0.97
N THR A 202 -25.14 -7.41 1.81
CA THR A 202 -26.38 -6.69 1.50
C THR A 202 -26.43 -5.33 2.20
N PRO A 203 -27.33 -4.39 1.80
CA PRO A 203 -27.52 -3.13 2.49
C PRO A 203 -27.84 -3.28 3.99
N GLU A 204 -28.61 -4.30 4.36
CA GLU A 204 -29.00 -4.58 5.75
C GLU A 204 -27.77 -4.95 6.61
N ILE A 205 -26.83 -5.71 6.03
CA ILE A 205 -25.58 -6.07 6.71
C ILE A 205 -24.72 -4.83 6.89
N VAL A 206 -24.60 -3.98 5.87
CA VAL A 206 -23.85 -2.71 5.96
C VAL A 206 -24.45 -1.81 7.04
N GLU A 207 -25.77 -1.66 7.09
CA GLU A 207 -26.48 -0.87 8.11
C GLU A 207 -26.20 -1.38 9.51
N ARG A 208 -26.26 -2.69 9.72
CA ARG A 208 -26.05 -3.32 11.01
C ARG A 208 -24.60 -3.22 11.51
N GLU A 209 -23.63 -3.45 10.61
CA GLU A 209 -22.21 -3.61 11.02
C GLU A 209 -21.43 -2.29 10.96
N ILE A 210 -21.76 -1.39 10.04
CA ILE A 210 -21.08 -0.10 9.87
C ILE A 210 -21.88 1.04 10.51
N GLY A 211 -23.19 0.82 10.80
CA GLY A 211 -24.06 1.82 11.41
C GLY A 211 -24.52 2.90 10.42
N VAL A 212 -24.54 2.62 9.13
CA VAL A 212 -25.00 3.53 8.08
C VAL A 212 -26.46 3.25 7.75
N SER A 213 -27.32 4.24 7.96
CA SER A 213 -28.72 4.11 7.56
C SER A 213 -28.85 3.93 6.05
N LYS A 214 -29.63 2.91 5.64
CA LYS A 214 -29.96 2.69 4.24
C LYS A 214 -30.96 3.70 3.69
N ASP A 215 -31.63 4.43 4.55
CA ASP A 215 -32.67 5.38 4.19
C ASP A 215 -32.16 6.83 4.14
N PHE A 216 -31.12 7.16 4.93
CA PHE A 216 -30.57 8.51 5.00
C PHE A 216 -29.05 8.49 5.09
N ASN A 217 -28.37 9.13 4.15
CA ASN A 217 -26.95 9.40 4.29
C ASN A 217 -26.69 10.92 4.36
N ALA A 218 -25.55 11.33 4.94
CA ALA A 218 -25.22 12.74 5.11
C ALA A 218 -25.12 13.51 3.77
N PHE A 219 -24.86 12.83 2.66
CA PHE A 219 -24.82 13.41 1.32
C PHE A 219 -26.23 13.68 0.78
N GLU A 220 -27.18 12.77 1.04
CA GLU A 220 -28.58 12.99 0.67
C GLU A 220 -29.18 14.15 1.47
N LEU A 221 -28.89 14.24 2.77
CA LEU A 221 -29.26 15.37 3.60
C LEU A 221 -28.66 16.68 3.06
N ARG A 222 -27.37 16.68 2.75
CA ARG A 222 -26.72 17.85 2.16
C ARG A 222 -27.31 18.20 0.80
N SER A 223 -27.59 17.23 -0.04
CA SER A 223 -28.20 17.40 -1.36
C SER A 223 -29.62 17.95 -1.23
N ALA A 224 -30.42 17.41 -0.29
CA ALA A 224 -31.77 17.89 0.01
C ALA A 224 -31.75 19.34 0.54
N ILE A 225 -30.81 19.68 1.42
CA ILE A 225 -30.63 21.07 1.90
C ILE A 225 -30.29 22.02 0.74
N VAL A 226 -29.35 21.63 -0.13
CA VAL A 226 -28.94 22.44 -1.28
C VAL A 226 -30.05 22.59 -2.31
N SER A 227 -30.83 21.53 -2.57
CA SER A 227 -31.98 21.56 -3.50
C SER A 227 -33.24 22.12 -2.88
N ARG A 228 -33.24 22.43 -1.57
CA ARG A 228 -34.47 22.85 -0.80
C ARG A 228 -35.61 21.85 -0.87
N ASP A 229 -35.28 20.58 -0.97
CA ASP A 229 -36.28 19.52 -1.00
C ASP A 229 -36.68 19.15 0.44
N VAL A 230 -37.88 19.60 0.86
CA VAL A 230 -38.38 19.47 2.23
C VAL A 230 -38.96 18.06 2.49
N PHE A 231 -39.07 17.22 1.46
CA PHE A 231 -39.69 15.88 1.52
C PHE A 231 -38.67 14.73 1.46
N LYS A 232 -37.39 15.03 1.48
CA LYS A 232 -36.28 14.03 1.54
C LYS A 232 -35.51 14.09 2.83
#